data_5da9adaf71d898e8e57cfb6fdcac73a9
#
_entry.id   5da9adaf71d898e8e57cfb6fdcac73a9
#
_cell.length_a   1.000
_cell.length_b   1.000
_cell.length_c   1.000
_cell.angle_alpha   90.00
_cell.angle_beta   90.00
_cell.angle_gamma   90.00
#
_symmetry.space_group_name_H-M   'P 1'
#
loop_
_entity.id
_entity.type
_entity.pdbx_description
1 polymer ?
#
loop_
_entity_poly.entity_id
_entity_poly.type
_entity_poly.pdbx_seq_one_letter_code
_entity_poly.pdbx_strand_id
1 'polypeptide(L)'
;MLRKINILIALTLLIIGGLEAQNHSDKIIANLQKPASNSVLVVSHRADWRNAPENSLQAIQNCIDMGVDVIEIDLKKTKDGHLILMHDKKIDRTTTGKGYPADYTLEE
;
A
#
# COMPACT_ATOMS: atom_id res chain seq x y z
N MET A 1 33.63 -5.81 20.48
CA MET A 1 33.82 -6.21 19.09
C MET A 1 32.52 -6.75 18.44
N LEU A 2 31.84 -7.71 19.03
CA LEU A 2 30.58 -8.28 18.55
C LEU A 2 29.42 -7.25 18.26
N ARG A 3 29.24 -6.25 19.16
CA ARG A 3 28.18 -5.22 18.97
C ARG A 3 28.36 -4.38 17.70
N LYS A 4 29.61 -4.05 17.33
CA LYS A 4 29.87 -3.28 16.09
C LYS A 4 29.67 -4.12 14.84
N ILE A 5 29.93 -5.42 14.91
CA ILE A 5 29.70 -6.37 13.80
C ILE A 5 28.21 -6.53 13.55
N ASN A 6 27.39 -6.66 14.61
CA ASN A 6 25.93 -6.78 14.46
C ASN A 6 25.27 -5.53 13.87
N ILE A 7 25.75 -4.33 14.22
CA ILE A 7 25.26 -3.07 13.66
C ILE A 7 25.63 -2.98 12.17
N LEU A 8 26.84 -3.39 11.78
CA LEU A 8 27.27 -3.35 10.39
C LEU A 8 26.44 -4.34 9.53
N ILE A 9 26.19 -5.55 10.03
CA ILE A 9 25.35 -6.54 9.35
C ILE A 9 23.90 -6.03 9.20
N ALA A 10 23.32 -5.43 10.23
CA ALA A 10 21.98 -4.85 10.18
C ALA A 10 21.89 -3.70 9.17
N LEU A 11 22.90 -2.82 9.10
CA LEU A 11 22.96 -1.74 8.11
C LEU A 11 23.07 -2.29 6.68
N THR A 12 23.88 -3.32 6.47
CA THR A 12 24.08 -3.93 5.16
C THR A 12 22.80 -4.60 4.67
N LEU A 13 22.07 -5.31 5.54
CA LEU A 13 20.78 -5.92 5.21
C LEU A 13 19.70 -4.87 4.87
N LEU A 14 19.68 -3.73 5.56
CA LEU A 14 18.78 -2.61 5.26
C LEU A 14 19.07 -1.99 3.89
N ILE A 15 20.36 -1.83 3.53
CA ILE A 15 20.77 -1.27 2.24
C ILE A 15 20.41 -2.24 1.10
N ILE A 16 20.66 -3.54 1.26
CA ILE A 16 20.35 -4.56 0.25
C ILE A 16 18.85 -4.65 0.02
N GLY A 17 18.04 -4.70 1.09
CA GLY A 17 16.58 -4.74 0.99
C GLY A 17 15.99 -3.48 0.30
N GLY A 18 16.58 -2.31 0.57
CA GLY A 18 16.19 -1.08 -0.12
C GLY A 18 16.51 -1.07 -1.62
N LEU A 19 17.65 -1.64 -2.00
CA LEU A 19 18.05 -1.78 -3.42
C LEU A 19 17.19 -2.78 -4.19
N GLU A 20 16.75 -3.87 -3.56
CA GLU A 20 15.87 -4.86 -4.19
C GLU A 20 14.45 -4.29 -4.42
N ALA A 21 13.90 -3.58 -3.45
CA ALA A 21 12.60 -2.91 -3.57
C ALA A 21 12.62 -1.86 -4.70
N GLN A 22 13.66 -1.04 -4.79
CA GLN A 22 13.83 -0.06 -5.87
C GLN A 22 13.89 -0.74 -7.24
N ASN A 23 14.66 -1.82 -7.37
CA ASN A 23 14.75 -2.59 -8.61
C ASN A 23 13.42 -3.19 -9.05
N HIS A 24 12.58 -3.64 -8.12
CA HIS A 24 11.25 -4.19 -8.43
C HIS A 24 10.32 -3.11 -8.98
N SER A 25 10.23 -1.97 -8.31
CA SER A 25 9.41 -0.83 -8.75
C SER A 25 9.86 -0.29 -10.12
N ASP A 26 11.16 -0.17 -10.36
CA ASP A 26 11.70 0.29 -11.63
C ASP A 26 11.32 -0.65 -12.80
N LYS A 27 11.31 -1.96 -12.58
CA LYS A 27 10.85 -2.95 -13.56
C LYS A 27 9.35 -2.80 -13.86
N ILE A 28 8.52 -2.59 -12.85
CA ILE A 28 7.08 -2.38 -13.02
C ILE A 28 6.84 -1.11 -13.84
N ILE A 29 7.51 -0.01 -13.49
CA ILE A 29 7.41 1.27 -14.20
C ILE A 29 7.85 1.11 -15.67
N ALA A 30 8.95 0.41 -15.91
CA ALA A 30 9.44 0.16 -17.27
C ALA A 30 8.43 -0.68 -18.09
N ASN A 31 7.78 -1.68 -17.48
CA ASN A 31 6.74 -2.48 -18.12
C ASN A 31 5.48 -1.66 -18.43
N LEU A 32 5.07 -0.75 -17.56
CA LEU A 32 3.96 0.16 -17.80
C LEU A 32 4.24 1.13 -18.96
N GLN A 33 5.48 1.59 -19.10
CA GLN A 33 5.88 2.53 -20.16
C GLN A 33 6.12 1.86 -21.52
N LYS A 34 6.38 0.56 -21.55
CA LYS A 34 6.66 -0.21 -22.78
C LYS A 34 5.81 -1.49 -22.82
N PRO A 35 4.52 -1.39 -23.16
CA PRO A 35 3.58 -2.51 -23.06
C PRO A 35 3.81 -3.66 -24.07
N ALA A 36 4.86 -3.64 -24.86
CA ALA A 36 5.16 -4.67 -25.86
C ALA A 36 5.84 -5.94 -25.28
N SER A 37 5.95 -6.06 -23.96
CA SER A 37 6.48 -7.26 -23.30
C SER A 37 5.37 -8.31 -23.09
N ASN A 38 5.73 -9.58 -23.13
CA ASN A 38 4.83 -10.69 -22.75
C ASN A 38 4.61 -10.77 -21.20
N SER A 39 4.88 -9.68 -20.47
CA SER A 39 4.70 -9.62 -19.02
C SER A 39 3.27 -9.24 -18.67
N VAL A 40 2.71 -9.93 -17.69
CA VAL A 40 1.43 -9.61 -17.07
C VAL A 40 1.69 -8.88 -15.77
N LEU A 41 1.06 -7.71 -15.58
CA LEU A 41 1.06 -7.01 -14.30
C LEU A 41 -0.18 -7.39 -13.50
N VAL A 42 0.01 -7.72 -12.24
CA VAL A 42 -1.05 -8.04 -11.30
C VAL A 42 -1.44 -6.78 -10.53
N VAL A 43 -2.69 -6.36 -10.68
CA VAL A 43 -3.26 -5.20 -9.96
C VAL A 43 -4.22 -5.70 -8.89
N SER A 44 -3.97 -5.35 -7.63
CA SER A 44 -4.87 -5.67 -6.53
C SER A 44 -5.85 -4.52 -6.30
N HIS A 45 -7.13 -4.76 -6.57
CA HIS A 45 -8.22 -3.79 -6.39
C HIS A 45 -8.58 -3.65 -4.91
N ARG A 46 -8.44 -2.44 -4.34
CA ARG A 46 -8.62 -2.11 -2.92
C ARG A 46 -7.68 -2.90 -1.99
N ALA A 47 -6.52 -3.27 -2.51
CA ALA A 47 -5.55 -4.14 -1.87
C ALA A 47 -6.09 -5.57 -1.58
N ASP A 48 -5.55 -6.29 -0.58
CA ASP A 48 -5.96 -7.67 -0.23
C ASP A 48 -7.24 -7.69 0.62
N TRP A 49 -8.36 -7.34 0.01
CA TRP A 49 -9.67 -7.30 0.68
C TRP A 49 -10.22 -8.67 1.10
N ARG A 50 -9.58 -9.75 0.70
CA ARG A 50 -10.01 -11.12 1.07
C ARG A 50 -9.52 -11.52 2.46
N ASN A 51 -8.34 -11.03 2.86
CA ASN A 51 -7.69 -11.42 4.12
C ASN A 51 -7.62 -10.26 5.13
N ALA A 52 -7.96 -9.04 4.71
CA ALA A 52 -8.00 -7.85 5.55
C ALA A 52 -9.12 -6.90 5.07
N PRO A 53 -9.57 -5.93 5.88
CA PRO A 53 -10.52 -4.92 5.39
C PRO A 53 -9.98 -4.19 4.16
N GLU A 54 -10.85 -3.99 3.15
CA GLU A 54 -10.50 -3.26 1.93
C GLU A 54 -9.92 -1.88 2.25
N ASN A 55 -8.98 -1.40 1.44
CA ASN A 55 -8.35 -0.08 1.61
C ASN A 55 -7.66 0.13 2.98
N SER A 56 -7.32 -0.94 3.72
CA SER A 56 -6.62 -0.83 5.00
C SER A 56 -5.11 -0.97 4.83
N LEU A 57 -4.36 -0.46 5.81
CA LEU A 57 -2.90 -0.62 5.86
C LEU A 57 -2.50 -2.10 5.89
N GLN A 58 -3.27 -2.95 6.58
CA GLN A 58 -3.01 -4.39 6.61
C GLN A 58 -3.19 -5.03 5.24
N ALA A 59 -4.25 -4.67 4.50
CA ALA A 59 -4.47 -5.16 3.15
C ALA A 59 -3.35 -4.74 2.18
N ILE A 60 -2.84 -3.52 2.33
CA ILE A 60 -1.70 -3.00 1.57
C ILE A 60 -0.43 -3.79 1.91
N GLN A 61 -0.16 -4.03 3.21
CA GLN A 61 1.01 -4.78 3.64
C GLN A 61 0.98 -6.22 3.10
N ASN A 62 -0.19 -6.88 3.15
CA ASN A 62 -0.36 -8.22 2.57
C ASN A 62 -0.01 -8.25 1.07
N CYS A 63 -0.43 -7.23 0.30
CA CYS A 63 -0.07 -7.12 -1.12
C CYS A 63 1.44 -6.96 -1.34
N ILE A 64 2.10 -6.16 -0.50
CA ILE A 64 3.56 -5.98 -0.54
C ILE A 64 4.26 -7.32 -0.26
N ASP A 65 3.83 -8.03 0.77
CA ASP A 65 4.40 -9.32 1.17
C ASP A 65 4.19 -10.42 0.10
N MET A 66 3.06 -10.36 -0.63
CA MET A 66 2.77 -11.23 -1.77
C MET A 66 3.52 -10.85 -3.06
N GLY A 67 4.17 -9.70 -3.12
CA GLY A 67 4.85 -9.20 -4.31
C GLY A 67 3.90 -8.78 -5.44
N VAL A 68 2.71 -8.26 -5.12
CA VAL A 68 1.76 -7.70 -6.10
C VAL A 68 2.39 -6.49 -6.78
N ASP A 69 2.25 -6.39 -8.11
CA ASP A 69 2.91 -5.35 -8.90
C ASP A 69 2.31 -3.96 -8.68
N VAL A 70 0.99 -3.85 -8.60
CA VAL A 70 0.26 -2.58 -8.44
C VAL A 70 -0.88 -2.77 -7.43
N ILE A 71 -1.01 -1.81 -6.53
CA ILE A 71 -2.12 -1.75 -5.58
C ILE A 71 -2.99 -0.56 -5.96
N GLU A 72 -4.25 -0.82 -6.25
CA GLU A 72 -5.26 0.21 -6.46
C GLU A 72 -5.93 0.52 -5.12
N ILE A 73 -6.12 1.80 -4.81
CA ILE A 73 -6.72 2.30 -3.56
C ILE A 73 -7.65 3.48 -3.85
N ASP A 74 -8.66 3.64 -3.01
CA ASP A 74 -9.65 4.72 -3.11
C ASP A 74 -9.41 5.80 -2.06
N LEU A 75 -9.56 7.06 -2.43
CA LEU A 75 -9.37 8.20 -1.54
C LEU A 75 -10.66 8.98 -1.34
N LYS A 76 -10.89 9.41 -0.10
CA LYS A 76 -11.91 10.40 0.31
C LYS A 76 -11.27 11.48 1.15
N LYS A 77 -11.97 12.59 1.27
CA LYS A 77 -11.54 13.75 2.06
C LYS A 77 -12.42 13.89 3.29
N THR A 78 -11.79 14.09 4.45
CA THR A 78 -12.45 14.39 5.72
C THR A 78 -12.90 15.85 5.78
N LYS A 79 -13.73 16.20 6.78
CA LYS A 79 -14.23 17.55 7.06
C LYS A 79 -13.09 18.57 7.22
N ASP A 80 -12.03 18.18 7.90
CA ASP A 80 -10.83 18.99 8.15
C ASP A 80 -9.76 18.89 7.05
N GLY A 81 -10.10 18.23 5.92
CA GLY A 81 -9.31 18.26 4.70
C GLY A 81 -8.25 17.17 4.55
N HIS A 82 -8.17 16.22 5.47
CA HIS A 82 -7.25 15.08 5.37
C HIS A 82 -7.75 14.05 4.35
N LEU A 83 -6.81 13.30 3.78
CA LEU A 83 -7.13 12.17 2.90
C LEU A 83 -7.16 10.87 3.71
N ILE A 84 -8.21 10.08 3.48
CA ILE A 84 -8.38 8.74 4.05
C ILE A 84 -8.62 7.72 2.94
N LEU A 85 -8.34 6.45 3.21
CA LEU A 85 -8.62 5.36 2.30
C LEU A 85 -10.07 4.89 2.50
N MET A 86 -10.92 5.10 1.48
CA MET A 86 -12.33 4.75 1.53
C MET A 86 -12.93 4.70 0.14
N HIS A 87 -13.55 3.58 -0.25
CA HIS A 87 -14.22 3.45 -1.53
C HIS A 87 -15.60 4.12 -1.53
N ASP A 88 -16.44 3.76 -0.59
CA ASP A 88 -17.84 4.16 -0.57
C ASP A 88 -18.01 5.67 -0.31
N LYS A 89 -19.13 6.21 -0.73
CA LYS A 89 -19.52 7.58 -0.39
C LYS A 89 -19.81 7.72 1.11
N LYS A 90 -20.34 6.66 1.74
CA LYS A 90 -20.66 6.59 3.16
C LYS A 90 -19.75 5.60 3.86
N ILE A 91 -19.50 5.84 5.14
CA ILE A 91 -18.66 4.99 5.98
C ILE A 91 -19.40 3.74 6.51
N ASP A 92 -20.69 3.62 6.25
CA ASP A 92 -21.66 2.69 6.86
C ASP A 92 -21.31 1.20 6.67
N ARG A 93 -20.70 0.82 5.53
CA ARG A 93 -20.46 -0.58 5.19
C ARG A 93 -19.18 -1.14 5.83
N THR A 94 -18.14 -0.34 5.89
CA THR A 94 -16.80 -0.80 6.27
C THR A 94 -16.34 -0.31 7.64
N THR A 95 -17.19 0.50 8.32
CA THR A 95 -16.93 1.02 9.67
C THR A 95 -18.14 0.85 10.56
N THR A 96 -18.00 1.15 11.85
CA THR A 96 -19.10 1.22 12.81
C THR A 96 -19.85 2.55 12.79
N GLY A 97 -19.30 3.55 12.07
CA GLY A 97 -19.90 4.88 11.91
C GLY A 97 -21.01 4.92 10.86
N LYS A 98 -21.64 6.08 10.70
CA LYS A 98 -22.72 6.36 9.76
C LYS A 98 -22.50 7.70 9.07
N GLY A 99 -22.91 7.84 7.81
CA GLY A 99 -22.85 9.12 7.07
C GLY A 99 -21.63 9.23 6.14
N TYR A 100 -21.18 10.45 5.89
CA TYR A 100 -20.15 10.71 4.91
C TYR A 100 -18.80 11.00 5.57
N PRO A 101 -17.67 10.60 4.97
CA PRO A 101 -16.32 10.97 5.47
C PRO A 101 -16.16 12.48 5.67
N ALA A 102 -16.81 13.29 4.83
CA ALA A 102 -16.75 14.77 4.91
C ALA A 102 -17.48 15.36 6.13
N ASP A 103 -18.25 14.57 6.86
CA ASP A 103 -18.92 14.99 8.10
C ASP A 103 -18.02 14.85 9.34
N TYR A 104 -16.90 14.15 9.22
CA TYR A 104 -15.98 13.78 10.30
C TYR A 104 -14.59 14.39 10.10
N THR A 105 -13.94 14.73 11.21
CA THR A 105 -12.49 15.03 11.22
C THR A 105 -11.68 13.74 11.16
N LEU A 106 -10.36 13.84 10.91
CA LEU A 106 -9.49 12.67 10.93
C LEU A 106 -9.42 12.02 12.32
N GLU A 107 -9.59 12.77 13.39
CA GLU A 107 -9.52 12.27 14.77
C GLU A 107 -10.79 11.47 15.16
N GLU A 108 -11.95 11.84 14.63
CA GLU A 108 -13.22 11.13 14.83
C GLU A 108 -13.28 9.81 14.10
#